data_11588caa70b4b7f5a1b7a194c577fe6c
#
_entry.id   11588caa70b4b7f5a1b7a194c577fe6c
#
_cell.length_a   1.000
_cell.length_b   1.000
_cell.length_c   1.000
_cell.angle_alpha   90.00
_cell.angle_beta   90.00
_cell.angle_gamma   90.00
#
_symmetry.space_group_name_H-M   'P 1'
#
loop_
_entity.id
_entity.type
_entity.pdbx_description
1 polymer ?
#
loop_
_entity_poly.entity_id
_entity_poly.type
_entity_poly.pdbx_seq_one_letter_code
_entity_poly.pdbx_strand_id
1 'polypeptide(L)'
;MYANAGGVTVSYFEWIKNLSRIRFGRLQRRAQENQLSALINGIETITKEKFSDDFKKDVVRGDSELDLVRSGLEDTMRTTYDVISDLWNSDTNIPDLRTAAMMVSIRRIAGTYSSLGI
;
A
#
# COMPACT_ATOMS: atom_id res chain seq x y z
N MET A 1 -14.27 0.46 13.37
CA MET A 1 -14.36 1.35 12.20
C MET A 1 -12.98 1.61 11.60
N TYR A 2 -12.09 2.24 12.30
CA TYR A 2 -10.70 2.49 11.91
C TYR A 2 -9.93 1.20 11.52
N ALA A 3 -9.91 0.18 12.41
CA ALA A 3 -9.30 -1.10 12.12
C ALA A 3 -9.97 -1.87 10.96
N ASN A 4 -11.25 -1.64 10.74
CA ASN A 4 -11.99 -2.26 9.64
C ASN A 4 -11.58 -1.70 8.26
N ALA A 5 -11.16 -0.43 8.19
CA ALA A 5 -10.62 0.15 6.97
C ALA A 5 -9.37 -0.61 6.47
N GLY A 6 -8.53 -1.07 7.39
CA GLY A 6 -7.38 -1.92 7.07
C GLY A 6 -7.80 -3.26 6.47
N GLY A 7 -8.81 -3.93 7.05
CA GLY A 7 -9.34 -5.20 6.53
C GLY A 7 -9.90 -5.05 5.11
N VAL A 8 -10.63 -3.98 4.84
CA VAL A 8 -11.15 -3.68 3.50
C VAL A 8 -10.01 -3.45 2.50
N THR A 9 -8.97 -2.74 2.89
CA THR A 9 -7.80 -2.50 2.03
C THR A 9 -7.12 -3.82 1.64
N VAL A 10 -6.87 -4.71 2.60
CA VAL A 10 -6.27 -6.02 2.34
C VAL A 10 -7.18 -6.86 1.43
N SER A 11 -8.49 -6.90 1.69
CA SER A 11 -9.46 -7.61 0.84
C SER A 11 -9.51 -7.06 -0.59
N TYR A 12 -9.34 -5.76 -0.76
CA TYR A 12 -9.27 -5.13 -2.07
C TYR A 12 -8.03 -5.58 -2.86
N PHE A 13 -6.87 -5.64 -2.22
CA PHE A 13 -5.65 -6.18 -2.83
C PHE A 13 -5.81 -7.65 -3.22
N GLU A 14 -6.43 -8.45 -2.36
CA GLU A 14 -6.72 -9.86 -2.64
C GLU A 14 -7.68 -10.01 -3.84
N TRP A 15 -8.70 -9.18 -3.91
CA TRP A 15 -9.64 -9.16 -5.02
C TRP A 15 -8.96 -8.78 -6.34
N ILE A 16 -8.14 -7.71 -6.36
CA ILE A 16 -7.34 -7.31 -7.53
C ILE A 16 -6.43 -8.45 -7.96
N LYS A 17 -5.75 -9.10 -7.02
CA LYS A 17 -4.91 -10.25 -7.29
C LYS A 17 -5.68 -11.38 -7.96
N ASN A 18 -6.89 -11.66 -7.48
CA ASN A 18 -7.76 -12.69 -8.06
C ASN A 18 -8.27 -12.31 -9.45
N LEU A 19 -8.57 -11.04 -9.71
CA LEU A 19 -8.93 -10.53 -11.02
C LEU A 19 -7.75 -10.56 -12.00
N SER A 20 -6.57 -10.19 -11.51
CA SER A 20 -5.33 -10.20 -12.29
C SER A 20 -4.74 -11.61 -12.49
N ARG A 21 -5.55 -12.67 -12.38
CA ARG A 21 -5.19 -14.07 -12.73
C ARG A 21 -4.55 -14.23 -14.10
N ILE A 22 -4.48 -13.17 -14.88
CA ILE A 22 -3.70 -13.06 -16.08
C ILE A 22 -2.23 -13.12 -15.69
N ARG A 23 -1.54 -14.10 -16.23
CA ARG A 23 -0.13 -14.47 -16.06
C ARG A 23 0.90 -13.33 -16.28
N PHE A 24 0.45 -12.10 -16.54
CA PHE A 24 1.29 -10.94 -16.81
C PHE A 24 2.20 -10.57 -15.62
N GLY A 25 1.73 -10.69 -14.40
CA GLY A 25 2.52 -10.34 -13.21
C GLY A 25 3.81 -11.17 -13.07
N ARG A 26 3.78 -12.47 -13.41
CA ARG A 26 4.98 -13.32 -13.38
C ARG A 26 5.97 -13.02 -14.49
N LEU A 27 5.49 -12.69 -15.68
CA LEU A 27 6.35 -12.33 -16.81
C LEU A 27 7.02 -10.98 -16.58
N GLN A 28 6.26 -10.01 -16.09
CA GLN A 28 6.77 -8.68 -15.76
C GLN A 28 7.81 -8.75 -14.61
N ARG A 29 7.53 -9.53 -13.58
CA ARG A 29 8.45 -9.76 -12.48
C ARG A 29 9.74 -10.42 -12.94
N ARG A 30 9.67 -11.48 -13.76
CA ARG A 30 10.86 -12.13 -14.36
C ARG A 30 11.64 -11.17 -15.24
N ALA A 31 10.97 -10.29 -15.99
CA ALA A 31 11.63 -9.28 -16.81
C ALA A 31 12.40 -8.29 -15.94
N GLN A 32 11.81 -7.83 -14.84
CA GLN A 32 12.45 -6.94 -13.86
C GLN A 32 13.63 -7.64 -13.14
N GLU A 33 13.45 -8.87 -12.70
CA GLU A 33 14.51 -9.68 -12.09
C GLU A 33 15.69 -9.86 -13.05
N ASN A 34 15.42 -10.12 -14.32
CA ASN A 34 16.45 -10.25 -15.35
C ASN A 34 17.17 -8.91 -15.63
N GLN A 35 16.44 -7.79 -15.65
CA GLN A 35 17.02 -6.46 -15.83
C GLN A 35 17.93 -6.07 -14.67
N LEU A 36 17.49 -6.30 -13.44
CA LEU A 36 18.31 -6.05 -12.24
C LEU A 36 19.54 -6.93 -12.20
N SER A 37 19.41 -8.22 -12.54
CA SER A 37 20.54 -9.13 -12.62
C SER A 37 21.55 -8.70 -13.71
N ALA A 38 21.09 -8.24 -14.85
CA ALA A 38 21.95 -7.73 -15.91
C ALA A 38 22.68 -6.44 -15.50
N LEU A 39 22.01 -5.54 -14.77
CA LEU A 39 22.59 -4.33 -14.19
C LEU A 39 23.69 -4.68 -13.17
N ILE A 40 23.43 -5.59 -12.24
CA ILE A 40 24.40 -6.03 -11.24
C ILE A 40 25.63 -6.63 -11.93
N ASN A 41 25.44 -7.50 -12.92
CA ASN A 41 26.54 -8.09 -13.67
C ASN A 41 27.34 -7.03 -14.45
N GLY A 42 26.69 -6.02 -15.00
CA GLY A 42 27.33 -4.88 -15.66
C GLY A 42 28.20 -4.08 -14.69
N ILE A 43 27.70 -3.80 -13.50
CA ILE A 43 28.44 -3.07 -12.46
C ILE A 43 29.65 -3.89 -12.00
N GLU A 44 29.49 -5.19 -11.72
CA GLU A 44 30.60 -6.09 -11.36
C GLU A 44 31.69 -6.14 -12.42
N THR A 45 31.31 -6.08 -13.71
CA THR A 45 32.26 -6.09 -14.82
C THR A 45 33.07 -4.80 -14.86
N ILE A 46 32.42 -3.65 -14.59
CA ILE A 46 33.07 -2.32 -14.63
C ILE A 46 33.94 -2.10 -13.39
N THR A 47 33.44 -2.45 -12.20
CA THR A 47 34.13 -2.21 -10.93
C THR A 47 35.19 -3.28 -10.62
N LYS A 48 35.11 -4.45 -11.27
CA LYS A 48 35.89 -5.65 -10.98
C LYS A 48 35.74 -6.18 -9.55
N GLU A 49 34.73 -5.72 -8.84
CA GLU A 49 34.35 -6.18 -7.52
C GLU A 49 33.11 -7.06 -7.63
N LYS A 50 33.02 -8.12 -6.85
CA LYS A 50 31.86 -9.00 -6.79
C LYS A 50 31.01 -8.68 -5.59
N PHE A 51 29.73 -8.53 -5.79
CA PHE A 51 28.76 -8.43 -4.71
C PHE A 51 28.51 -9.79 -4.06
N SER A 52 28.16 -9.80 -2.78
CA SER A 52 27.77 -11.03 -2.10
C SER A 52 26.49 -11.61 -2.71
N ASP A 53 26.36 -12.94 -2.70
CA ASP A 53 25.19 -13.61 -3.26
C ASP A 53 23.89 -13.22 -2.52
N ASP A 54 23.99 -12.91 -1.24
CA ASP A 54 22.84 -12.46 -0.45
C ASP A 54 22.39 -11.06 -0.88
N PHE A 55 23.33 -10.13 -1.08
CA PHE A 55 23.01 -8.79 -1.62
C PHE A 55 22.36 -8.89 -3.00
N LYS A 56 22.87 -9.73 -3.89
CA LYS A 56 22.29 -9.96 -5.23
C LYS A 56 20.86 -10.48 -5.13
N LYS A 57 20.61 -11.44 -4.25
CA LYS A 57 19.27 -11.99 -4.02
C LYS A 57 18.31 -10.95 -3.49
N ASP A 58 18.75 -10.13 -2.53
CA ASP A 58 17.92 -9.08 -1.93
C ASP A 58 17.56 -7.99 -2.94
N VAL A 59 18.52 -7.54 -3.75
CA VAL A 59 18.27 -6.53 -4.80
C VAL A 59 17.38 -7.08 -5.91
N VAL A 60 17.61 -8.31 -6.35
CA VAL A 60 16.84 -8.93 -7.45
C VAL A 60 15.42 -9.31 -7.01
N ARG A 61 15.26 -9.67 -5.73
CA ARG A 61 13.96 -10.11 -5.19
C ARG A 61 12.89 -9.01 -5.25
N GLY A 62 13.31 -7.73 -5.25
CA GLY A 62 12.39 -6.59 -5.26
C GLY A 62 11.43 -6.58 -4.06
N ASP A 63 10.53 -5.62 -4.04
CA ASP A 63 9.45 -5.57 -3.06
C ASP A 63 8.55 -6.80 -3.23
N SER A 64 8.38 -7.56 -2.15
CA SER A 64 7.46 -8.69 -2.17
C SER A 64 6.01 -8.18 -2.26
N GLU A 65 5.12 -9.01 -2.80
CA GLU A 65 3.68 -8.72 -2.79
C GLU A 65 3.19 -8.39 -1.37
N LEU A 66 3.78 -9.04 -0.36
CA LEU A 66 3.49 -8.79 1.04
C LEU A 66 3.91 -7.37 1.47
N ASP A 67 5.06 -6.88 0.99
CA ASP A 67 5.56 -5.54 1.32
C ASP A 67 4.69 -4.46 0.67
N LEU A 68 4.21 -4.70 -0.55
CA LEU A 68 3.25 -3.82 -1.21
C LEU A 68 1.93 -3.74 -0.42
N VAL A 69 1.39 -4.88 0.01
CA VAL A 69 0.15 -4.93 0.82
C VAL A 69 0.36 -4.25 2.17
N ARG A 70 1.49 -4.49 2.83
CA ARG A 70 1.84 -3.84 4.12
C ARG A 70 1.96 -2.34 3.96
N SER A 71 2.65 -1.86 2.93
CA SER A 71 2.80 -0.43 2.64
C SER A 71 1.44 0.22 2.39
N GLY A 72 0.61 -0.36 1.52
CA GLY A 72 -0.73 0.17 1.25
C GLY A 72 -1.64 0.14 2.49
N LEU A 73 -1.51 -0.88 3.34
CA LEU A 73 -2.22 -0.96 4.60
C LEU A 73 -1.76 0.15 5.57
N GLU A 74 -0.45 0.33 5.73
CA GLU A 74 0.13 1.36 6.60
C GLU A 74 -0.30 2.76 6.15
N ASP A 75 -0.20 3.08 4.87
CA ASP A 75 -0.61 4.36 4.30
C ASP A 75 -2.11 4.63 4.54
N THR A 76 -2.96 3.64 4.31
CA THR A 76 -4.40 3.77 4.54
C THR A 76 -4.72 3.99 6.01
N MET A 77 -4.08 3.25 6.90
CA MET A 77 -4.30 3.36 8.34
C MET A 77 -3.80 4.69 8.87
N ARG A 78 -2.61 5.13 8.45
CA ARG A 78 -2.01 6.41 8.85
C ARG A 78 -2.89 7.58 8.39
N THR A 79 -3.20 7.64 7.10
CA THR A 79 -4.04 8.71 6.53
C THR A 79 -5.42 8.77 7.21
N THR A 80 -6.01 7.61 7.48
CA THR A 80 -7.31 7.56 8.16
C THR A 80 -7.22 8.05 9.60
N TYR A 81 -6.15 7.67 10.32
CA TYR A 81 -5.91 8.13 11.68
C TYR A 81 -5.70 9.64 11.74
N ASP A 82 -4.89 10.19 10.83
CA ASP A 82 -4.60 11.62 10.78
C ASP A 82 -5.89 12.43 10.59
N VAL A 83 -6.74 12.04 9.64
CA VAL A 83 -8.03 12.70 9.41
C VAL A 83 -8.94 12.67 10.64
N ILE A 84 -8.99 11.54 11.35
CA ILE A 84 -9.81 11.39 12.56
C ILE A 84 -9.22 12.22 13.71
N SER A 85 -7.91 12.16 13.87
CA SER A 85 -7.18 12.88 14.93
C SER A 85 -7.27 14.40 14.74
N ASP A 86 -7.11 14.87 13.51
CA ASP A 86 -7.23 16.28 13.16
C ASP A 86 -8.63 16.82 13.47
N LEU A 87 -9.67 16.05 13.10
CA LEU A 87 -11.05 16.43 13.42
C LEU A 87 -11.28 16.49 14.93
N TRP A 88 -10.78 15.50 15.68
CA TRP A 88 -10.91 15.47 17.13
C TRP A 88 -10.19 16.62 17.82
N ASN A 89 -8.98 16.96 17.34
CA ASN A 89 -8.19 18.07 17.91
C ASN A 89 -8.72 19.45 17.51
N SER A 90 -9.46 19.56 16.39
CA SER A 90 -9.97 20.83 15.89
C SER A 90 -11.29 21.27 16.55
N ASP A 91 -12.04 20.37 17.17
CA ASP A 91 -13.35 20.64 17.74
C ASP A 91 -13.47 20.08 19.16
N THR A 92 -13.42 20.97 20.14
CA THR A 92 -13.52 20.64 21.58
C THR A 92 -14.88 20.03 21.99
N ASN A 93 -15.90 20.09 21.13
CA ASN A 93 -17.18 19.46 21.37
C ASN A 93 -17.18 17.96 21.04
N ILE A 94 -16.13 17.47 20.39
CA ILE A 94 -16.00 16.05 20.06
C ILE A 94 -15.36 15.33 21.25
N PRO A 95 -16.10 14.45 21.97
CA PRO A 95 -15.65 13.91 23.25
C PRO A 95 -14.51 12.90 23.11
N ASP A 96 -14.45 12.18 21.99
CA ASP A 96 -13.49 11.09 21.80
C ASP A 96 -13.21 10.79 20.32
N LEU A 97 -12.15 10.05 20.06
CA LEU A 97 -11.75 9.60 18.72
C LEU A 97 -12.81 8.74 18.02
N ARG A 98 -13.61 8.00 18.77
CA ARG A 98 -14.68 7.16 18.19
C ARG A 98 -15.77 8.04 17.59
N THR A 99 -16.17 9.08 18.29
CA THR A 99 -17.14 10.07 17.78
C THR A 99 -16.58 10.78 16.55
N ALA A 100 -15.33 11.20 16.57
CA ALA A 100 -14.64 11.78 15.40
C ALA A 100 -14.65 10.81 14.21
N ALA A 101 -14.34 9.55 14.43
CA ALA A 101 -14.36 8.53 13.37
C ALA A 101 -15.76 8.32 12.76
N MET A 102 -16.79 8.33 13.60
CA MET A 102 -18.19 8.28 13.14
C MET A 102 -18.53 9.49 12.29
N MET A 103 -18.17 10.70 12.73
CA MET A 103 -18.42 11.94 11.99
C MET A 103 -17.70 11.94 10.63
N VAL A 104 -16.44 11.52 10.56
CA VAL A 104 -15.69 11.38 9.29
C VAL A 104 -16.43 10.43 8.34
N SER A 105 -16.88 9.30 8.85
CA SER A 105 -17.58 8.28 8.05
C SER A 105 -18.90 8.79 7.50
N ILE A 106 -19.70 9.44 8.35
CA ILE A 106 -21.00 10.02 7.95
C ILE A 106 -20.79 11.14 6.92
N ARG A 107 -19.81 12.02 7.10
CA ARG A 107 -19.48 13.08 6.14
C ARG A 107 -19.10 12.52 4.77
N ARG A 108 -18.30 11.43 4.73
CA ARG A 108 -17.94 10.77 3.47
C ARG A 108 -19.16 10.20 2.74
N ILE A 109 -20.01 9.50 3.48
CA ILE A 109 -21.25 8.94 2.91
C ILE A 109 -22.16 10.06 2.41
N ALA A 110 -22.41 11.08 3.22
CA ALA A 110 -23.23 12.23 2.83
C ALA A 110 -22.68 12.96 1.60
N GLY A 111 -21.35 13.15 1.53
CA GLY A 111 -20.69 13.74 0.37
C GLY A 111 -20.90 12.92 -0.89
N THR A 112 -20.85 11.60 -0.79
CA THR A 112 -21.13 10.71 -1.93
C THR A 112 -22.59 10.83 -2.39
N TYR A 113 -23.54 10.81 -1.47
CA TYR A 113 -24.95 11.01 -1.82
C TYR A 113 -25.19 12.35 -2.51
N SER A 114 -24.61 13.43 -1.96
CA SER A 114 -24.73 14.77 -2.57
C SER A 114 -24.11 14.82 -3.97
N SER A 115 -22.99 14.15 -4.20
CA SER A 115 -22.34 14.11 -5.52
C SER A 115 -23.11 13.30 -6.55
N LEU A 116 -23.90 12.32 -6.10
CA LEU A 116 -24.76 11.51 -6.96
C LEU A 116 -26.12 12.17 -7.23
N GLY A 117 -26.40 13.32 -6.61
CA GLY A 117 -27.68 14.02 -6.77
C GLY A 117 -28.88 13.33 -6.11
N ILE A 118 -28.61 12.53 -5.09
CA ILE A 118 -29.62 11.78 -4.34
C ILE A 118 -29.95 12.52 -3.04
#